data_98939b2d3ea71dbffb8273914e95db5c
#
_entry.id   98939b2d3ea71dbffb8273914e95db5c
#
_cell.length_a   1.000
_cell.length_b   1.000
_cell.length_c   1.000
_cell.angle_alpha   90.00
_cell.angle_beta   90.00
_cell.angle_gamma   90.00
#
_symmetry.space_group_name_H-M   'P 1'
#
loop_
_entity.id
_entity.type
_entity.pdbx_description
1 polymer ?
#
loop_
_entity_poly.entity_id
_entity_poly.type
_entity_poly.pdbx_seq_one_letter_code
_entity_poly.pdbx_strand_id
1 'polypeptide(L)'
;ILKERLDCIYAGQPGPALEDQALALVVGQYQLPRLLLDALLEGFYWDAQGRAYPTIDSVHDYGARVAGTVGAMMCLIMGVQSSVALARACELGVAMQLTNIARDVGEDARNGRLYLPHDWLRQEGIDPITWLQRPVFNEGVARVVERLLDEADRLYQRASAGIAELPKDCRAAILAARLIYAEIGHQLRRHACNSVDQRSVVSAALKLALIGQSQIQ
;
A
#
# COMPACT_ATOMS: atom_id res chain seq x y z
N ILE A 1 -15.08 -4.57 -18.24
CA ILE A 1 -16.17 -4.30 -17.25
C ILE A 1 -15.80 -3.11 -16.35
N LEU A 2 -14.76 -3.15 -15.48
CA LEU A 2 -14.47 -2.02 -14.56
C LEU A 2 -14.10 -0.74 -15.33
N LYS A 3 -13.31 -0.84 -16.39
CA LYS A 3 -12.93 0.31 -17.22
C LYS A 3 -14.12 0.96 -17.89
N GLU A 4 -15.03 0.18 -18.44
CA GLU A 4 -16.28 0.66 -19.06
C GLU A 4 -17.17 1.37 -18.02
N ARG A 5 -17.30 0.81 -16.80
CA ARG A 5 -18.02 1.49 -15.72
C ARG A 5 -17.38 2.84 -15.37
N LEU A 6 -16.05 2.88 -15.33
CA LEU A 6 -15.32 4.13 -15.09
C LEU A 6 -15.53 5.14 -16.24
N ASP A 7 -15.55 4.67 -17.50
CA ASP A 7 -15.86 5.51 -18.67
C ASP A 7 -17.24 6.18 -18.52
N CYS A 8 -18.26 5.40 -18.14
CA CYS A 8 -19.61 5.92 -17.91
C CYS A 8 -19.66 6.92 -16.75
N ILE A 9 -18.95 6.67 -15.66
CA ILE A 9 -18.88 7.57 -14.50
C ILE A 9 -18.33 8.94 -14.91
N TYR A 10 -17.21 8.97 -15.62
CA TYR A 10 -16.59 10.22 -16.08
C TYR A 10 -17.35 10.91 -17.24
N ALA A 11 -18.19 10.16 -17.96
CA ALA A 11 -19.13 10.72 -18.93
C ALA A 11 -20.42 11.31 -18.29
N GLY A 12 -20.54 11.25 -16.94
CA GLY A 12 -21.74 11.70 -16.22
C GLY A 12 -22.94 10.78 -16.37
N GLN A 13 -22.72 9.53 -16.77
CA GLN A 13 -23.76 8.52 -17.01
C GLN A 13 -23.43 7.24 -16.21
N PRO A 14 -23.34 7.31 -14.85
CA PRO A 14 -23.04 6.14 -14.04
C PRO A 14 -24.08 5.06 -14.23
N GLY A 15 -23.65 3.80 -14.12
CA GLY A 15 -24.53 2.64 -14.14
C GLY A 15 -25.52 2.61 -12.96
N PRO A 16 -26.46 1.65 -12.94
CA PRO A 16 -27.48 1.54 -11.90
C PRO A 16 -26.92 1.06 -10.55
N ALA A 17 -25.68 0.54 -10.50
CA ALA A 17 -25.05 0.09 -9.27
C ALA A 17 -24.81 1.26 -8.31
N LEU A 18 -25.10 1.05 -7.01
CA LEU A 18 -24.94 2.09 -5.99
C LEU A 18 -23.50 2.59 -5.90
N GLU A 19 -22.52 1.69 -6.09
CA GLU A 19 -21.11 2.02 -6.11
C GLU A 19 -20.72 2.97 -7.22
N ASP A 20 -21.30 2.80 -8.42
CA ASP A 20 -21.04 3.68 -9.57
C ASP A 20 -21.62 5.08 -9.33
N GLN A 21 -22.83 5.13 -8.79
CA GLN A 21 -23.49 6.38 -8.44
C GLN A 21 -22.74 7.13 -7.33
N ALA A 22 -22.31 6.42 -6.28
CA ALA A 22 -21.52 6.98 -5.21
C ALA A 22 -20.17 7.50 -5.71
N LEU A 23 -19.47 6.72 -6.54
CA LEU A 23 -18.19 7.14 -7.13
C LEU A 23 -18.36 8.35 -8.04
N ALA A 24 -19.45 8.41 -8.85
CA ALA A 24 -19.74 9.56 -9.71
C ALA A 24 -19.93 10.84 -8.88
N LEU A 25 -20.63 10.77 -7.74
CA LEU A 25 -20.79 11.91 -6.83
C LEU A 25 -19.44 12.36 -6.28
N VAL A 26 -18.60 11.44 -5.81
CA VAL A 26 -17.27 11.74 -5.26
C VAL A 26 -16.36 12.34 -6.34
N VAL A 27 -16.33 11.75 -7.54
CA VAL A 27 -15.56 12.27 -8.68
C VAL A 27 -15.99 13.69 -9.02
N GLY A 28 -17.29 13.96 -9.08
CA GLY A 28 -17.83 15.29 -9.38
C GLY A 28 -17.54 16.30 -8.27
N GLN A 29 -17.78 15.93 -7.01
CA GLN A 29 -17.62 16.81 -5.85
C GLN A 29 -16.16 17.21 -5.61
N TYR A 30 -15.23 16.27 -5.72
CA TYR A 30 -13.81 16.48 -5.40
C TYR A 30 -12.92 16.62 -6.64
N GLN A 31 -13.50 16.62 -7.83
CA GLN A 31 -12.80 16.76 -9.10
C GLN A 31 -11.64 15.76 -9.21
N LEU A 32 -11.89 14.50 -8.84
CA LEU A 32 -10.85 13.47 -8.84
C LEU A 32 -10.33 13.24 -10.27
N PRO A 33 -9.02 13.37 -10.52
CA PRO A 33 -8.45 13.11 -11.83
C PRO A 33 -8.63 11.64 -12.23
N ARG A 34 -9.18 11.42 -13.43
CA ARG A 34 -9.40 10.07 -13.97
C ARG A 34 -8.13 9.22 -13.97
N LEU A 35 -6.98 9.84 -14.21
CA LEU A 35 -5.68 9.17 -14.25
C LEU A 35 -5.38 8.36 -12.97
N LEU A 36 -5.83 8.81 -11.79
CA LEU A 36 -5.62 8.08 -10.54
C LEU A 36 -6.40 6.76 -10.50
N LEU A 37 -7.64 6.78 -10.98
CA LEU A 37 -8.47 5.58 -11.05
C LEU A 37 -8.03 4.63 -12.18
N ASP A 38 -7.62 5.17 -13.33
CA ASP A 38 -7.04 4.37 -14.42
C ASP A 38 -5.76 3.64 -13.93
N ALA A 39 -4.88 4.33 -13.21
CA ALA A 39 -3.68 3.72 -12.64
C ALA A 39 -4.01 2.65 -11.57
N LEU A 40 -5.01 2.89 -10.73
CA LEU A 40 -5.48 1.88 -9.77
C LEU A 40 -5.99 0.62 -10.48
N LEU A 41 -6.80 0.77 -11.54
CA LEU A 41 -7.28 -0.35 -12.35
C LEU A 41 -6.14 -1.08 -13.06
N GLU A 42 -5.10 -0.37 -13.49
CA GLU A 42 -3.90 -0.99 -14.06
C GLU A 42 -3.21 -1.90 -13.01
N GLY A 43 -3.11 -1.46 -11.76
CA GLY A 43 -2.56 -2.28 -10.67
C GLY A 43 -3.38 -3.56 -10.44
N PHE A 44 -4.71 -3.47 -10.44
CA PHE A 44 -5.58 -4.65 -10.34
C PHE A 44 -5.43 -5.59 -11.55
N TYR A 45 -5.19 -5.03 -12.74
CA TYR A 45 -4.91 -5.83 -13.92
C TYR A 45 -3.58 -6.58 -13.81
N TRP A 46 -2.55 -5.97 -13.21
CA TRP A 46 -1.28 -6.63 -12.92
C TRP A 46 -1.46 -7.83 -11.98
N ASP A 47 -2.30 -7.69 -10.95
CA ASP A 47 -2.65 -8.80 -10.05
C ASP A 47 -3.37 -9.94 -10.78
N ALA A 48 -4.31 -9.60 -11.67
CA ALA A 48 -5.05 -10.58 -12.46
C ALA A 48 -4.16 -11.35 -13.44
N GLN A 49 -3.06 -10.73 -13.91
CA GLN A 49 -2.08 -11.35 -14.81
C GLN A 49 -1.00 -12.15 -14.08
N GLY A 50 -0.93 -12.10 -12.75
CA GLY A 50 0.15 -12.70 -11.98
C GLY A 50 1.53 -12.10 -12.31
N ARG A 51 1.60 -10.78 -12.43
CA ARG A 51 2.82 -10.07 -12.82
C ARG A 51 3.97 -10.39 -11.87
N ALA A 52 5.16 -10.63 -12.44
CA ALA A 52 6.40 -10.77 -11.69
C ALA A 52 7.03 -9.40 -11.39
N TYR A 53 7.73 -9.30 -10.25
CA TYR A 53 8.39 -8.08 -9.79
C TYR A 53 9.91 -8.29 -9.75
N PRO A 54 10.62 -7.99 -10.86
CA PRO A 54 12.07 -8.25 -10.97
C PRO A 54 12.92 -7.48 -9.98
N THR A 55 12.55 -6.24 -9.66
CA THR A 55 13.33 -5.28 -8.86
C THR A 55 12.44 -4.56 -7.86
N ILE A 56 13.06 -3.87 -6.90
CA ILE A 56 12.33 -3.00 -5.96
C ILE A 56 11.58 -1.88 -6.68
N ASP A 57 12.12 -1.33 -7.76
CA ASP A 57 11.43 -0.28 -8.53
C ASP A 57 10.12 -0.82 -9.12
N SER A 58 10.08 -2.06 -9.58
CA SER A 58 8.85 -2.70 -10.07
C SER A 58 7.82 -2.91 -8.95
N VAL A 59 8.25 -3.15 -7.71
CA VAL A 59 7.37 -3.23 -6.54
C VAL A 59 6.85 -1.84 -6.16
N HIS A 60 7.69 -0.80 -6.25
CA HIS A 60 7.27 0.60 -6.07
C HIS A 60 6.23 1.00 -7.13
N ASP A 61 6.44 0.64 -8.38
CA ASP A 61 5.48 0.87 -9.47
C ASP A 61 4.11 0.25 -9.18
N TYR A 62 4.09 -0.97 -8.64
CA TYR A 62 2.88 -1.62 -8.18
C TYR A 62 2.26 -0.88 -6.99
N GLY A 63 3.05 -0.61 -5.96
CA GLY A 63 2.61 0.12 -4.77
C GLY A 63 2.04 1.51 -5.10
N ALA A 64 2.66 2.22 -6.06
CA ALA A 64 2.17 3.50 -6.53
C ALA A 64 0.76 3.39 -7.15
N ARG A 65 0.49 2.31 -7.90
CA ARG A 65 -0.80 2.07 -8.54
C ARG A 65 -1.88 1.67 -7.55
N VAL A 66 -1.62 0.68 -6.69
CA VAL A 66 -2.68 0.10 -5.83
C VAL A 66 -2.88 0.83 -4.50
N ALA A 67 -1.92 1.67 -4.08
CA ALA A 67 -1.97 2.37 -2.81
C ALA A 67 -1.55 3.85 -2.89
N GLY A 68 -0.55 4.21 -3.68
CA GLY A 68 -0.16 5.60 -3.91
C GLY A 68 -1.31 6.43 -4.49
N THR A 69 -2.00 5.90 -5.50
CA THR A 69 -3.21 6.54 -6.07
C THR A 69 -4.31 6.75 -5.03
N VAL A 70 -4.50 5.79 -4.12
CA VAL A 70 -5.46 5.92 -3.02
C VAL A 70 -5.05 7.04 -2.07
N GLY A 71 -3.76 7.13 -1.72
CA GLY A 71 -3.22 8.23 -0.91
C GLY A 71 -3.48 9.59 -1.57
N ALA A 72 -3.23 9.72 -2.87
CA ALA A 72 -3.50 10.95 -3.63
C ALA A 72 -5.00 11.30 -3.65
N MET A 73 -5.87 10.32 -3.93
CA MET A 73 -7.32 10.54 -3.92
C MET A 73 -7.83 10.98 -2.55
N MET A 74 -7.37 10.34 -1.47
CA MET A 74 -7.72 10.75 -0.11
C MET A 74 -7.26 12.17 0.21
N CYS A 75 -6.07 12.57 -0.24
CA CYS A 75 -5.55 13.93 -0.08
C CYS A 75 -6.45 14.96 -0.78
N LEU A 76 -6.89 14.67 -2.02
CA LEU A 76 -7.83 15.52 -2.76
C LEU A 76 -9.20 15.62 -2.08
N ILE A 77 -9.73 14.48 -1.56
CA ILE A 77 -11.00 14.44 -0.80
C ILE A 77 -10.91 15.28 0.49
N MET A 78 -9.76 15.31 1.14
CA MET A 78 -9.48 16.18 2.28
C MET A 78 -9.29 17.66 1.89
N GLY A 79 -9.42 18.02 0.61
CA GLY A 79 -9.35 19.39 0.11
C GLY A 79 -7.94 19.92 -0.12
N VAL A 80 -6.92 19.07 -0.13
CA VAL A 80 -5.53 19.47 -0.34
C VAL A 80 -5.10 19.20 -1.78
N GLN A 81 -4.62 20.24 -2.47
CA GLN A 81 -4.18 20.18 -3.87
C GLN A 81 -2.69 20.49 -4.06
N SER A 82 -1.95 20.71 -2.98
CA SER A 82 -0.51 20.92 -3.02
C SER A 82 0.19 19.70 -3.65
N SER A 83 0.99 19.94 -4.69
CA SER A 83 1.75 18.85 -5.34
C SER A 83 2.71 18.15 -4.36
N VAL A 84 3.24 18.89 -3.38
CA VAL A 84 4.10 18.35 -2.32
C VAL A 84 3.28 17.42 -1.41
N ALA A 85 2.11 17.86 -0.93
CA ALA A 85 1.23 17.03 -0.11
C ALA A 85 0.76 15.78 -0.84
N LEU A 86 0.38 15.90 -2.11
CA LEU A 86 0.00 14.77 -2.96
C LEU A 86 1.14 13.76 -3.10
N ALA A 87 2.37 14.23 -3.34
CA ALA A 87 3.54 13.35 -3.42
C ALA A 87 3.78 12.60 -2.08
N ARG A 88 3.66 13.30 -0.94
CA ARG A 88 3.79 12.68 0.40
C ARG A 88 2.66 11.69 0.69
N ALA A 89 1.43 11.98 0.25
CA ALA A 89 0.30 11.05 0.36
C ALA A 89 0.52 9.77 -0.48
N CYS A 90 1.06 9.91 -1.71
CA CYS A 90 1.47 8.75 -2.52
C CYS A 90 2.54 7.92 -1.81
N GLU A 91 3.58 8.55 -1.27
CA GLU A 91 4.65 7.87 -0.51
C GLU A 91 4.10 7.11 0.70
N LEU A 92 3.15 7.69 1.43
CA LEU A 92 2.48 7.02 2.53
C LEU A 92 1.74 5.76 2.06
N GLY A 93 0.99 5.87 0.97
CA GLY A 93 0.30 4.74 0.36
C GLY A 93 1.27 3.63 -0.04
N VAL A 94 2.37 3.96 -0.73
CA VAL A 94 3.42 3.00 -1.11
C VAL A 94 4.04 2.35 0.13
N ALA A 95 4.39 3.12 1.17
CA ALA A 95 4.94 2.58 2.42
C ALA A 95 4.02 1.55 3.07
N MET A 96 2.71 1.86 3.13
CA MET A 96 1.70 0.93 3.64
C MET A 96 1.63 -0.35 2.79
N GLN A 97 1.74 -0.23 1.46
CA GLN A 97 1.71 -1.39 0.57
C GLN A 97 2.95 -2.26 0.71
N LEU A 98 4.14 -1.66 0.82
CA LEU A 98 5.38 -2.41 1.11
C LEU A 98 5.27 -3.17 2.44
N THR A 99 4.67 -2.54 3.46
CA THR A 99 4.40 -3.19 4.75
C THR A 99 3.41 -4.36 4.61
N ASN A 100 2.35 -4.21 3.79
CA ASN A 100 1.43 -5.31 3.50
C ASN A 100 2.15 -6.47 2.81
N ILE A 101 2.94 -6.19 1.77
CA ILE A 101 3.75 -7.20 1.07
C ILE A 101 4.68 -7.92 2.05
N ALA A 102 5.39 -7.18 2.91
CA ALA A 102 6.27 -7.76 3.92
C ALA A 102 5.52 -8.65 4.92
N ARG A 103 4.30 -8.26 5.31
CA ARG A 103 3.46 -9.00 6.28
C ARG A 103 2.84 -10.28 5.69
N ASP A 104 2.46 -10.24 4.42
CA ASP A 104 1.58 -11.24 3.84
C ASP A 104 2.30 -12.25 2.91
N VAL A 105 3.66 -12.32 2.98
CA VAL A 105 4.50 -13.14 2.08
C VAL A 105 4.02 -14.59 1.97
N GLY A 106 3.72 -15.25 3.09
CA GLY A 106 3.26 -16.63 3.08
C GLY A 106 1.82 -16.80 2.58
N GLU A 107 0.95 -15.83 2.88
CA GLU A 107 -0.44 -15.82 2.38
C GLU A 107 -0.47 -15.60 0.87
N ASP A 108 0.28 -14.62 0.39
CA ASP A 108 0.40 -14.32 -1.04
C ASP A 108 0.98 -15.50 -1.82
N ALA A 109 2.05 -16.12 -1.29
CA ALA A 109 2.69 -17.26 -1.93
C ALA A 109 1.75 -18.48 -2.03
N ARG A 110 0.95 -18.76 -1.00
CA ARG A 110 -0.09 -19.81 -1.05
C ARG A 110 -1.18 -19.53 -2.09
N ASN A 111 -1.39 -18.25 -2.41
CA ASN A 111 -2.28 -17.80 -3.48
C ASN A 111 -1.58 -17.68 -4.85
N GLY A 112 -0.36 -18.19 -4.98
CA GLY A 112 0.42 -18.17 -6.22
C GLY A 112 0.98 -16.80 -6.58
N ARG A 113 1.12 -15.88 -5.62
CA ARG A 113 1.59 -14.51 -5.81
C ARG A 113 2.90 -14.28 -5.09
N LEU A 114 3.84 -13.59 -5.75
CA LEU A 114 5.13 -13.23 -5.16
C LEU A 114 5.45 -11.76 -5.47
N TYR A 115 5.30 -10.90 -4.46
CA TYR A 115 5.56 -9.46 -4.57
C TYR A 115 6.97 -9.07 -4.11
N LEU A 116 7.74 -9.98 -3.50
CA LEU A 116 9.13 -9.70 -3.13
C LEU A 116 9.99 -9.47 -4.38
N PRO A 117 10.93 -8.50 -4.37
CA PRO A 117 11.85 -8.27 -5.49
C PRO A 117 12.64 -9.54 -5.83
N HIS A 118 12.51 -10.04 -7.06
CA HIS A 118 13.14 -11.29 -7.50
C HIS A 118 14.67 -11.22 -7.48
N ASP A 119 15.25 -10.06 -7.79
CA ASP A 119 16.69 -9.82 -7.72
C ASP A 119 17.21 -9.94 -6.29
N TRP A 120 16.47 -9.46 -5.29
CA TRP A 120 16.84 -9.59 -3.89
C TRP A 120 16.79 -11.05 -3.42
N LEU A 121 15.77 -11.82 -3.84
CA LEU A 121 15.72 -13.26 -3.55
C LEU A 121 16.91 -14.00 -4.16
N ARG A 122 17.25 -13.69 -5.43
CA ARG A 122 18.43 -14.30 -6.09
C ARG A 122 19.75 -13.92 -5.42
N GLN A 123 19.90 -12.72 -4.90
CA GLN A 123 21.07 -12.30 -4.11
C GLN A 123 21.24 -13.16 -2.84
N GLU A 124 20.13 -13.68 -2.29
CA GLU A 124 20.14 -14.61 -1.16
C GLU A 124 20.21 -16.10 -1.59
N GLY A 125 20.48 -16.38 -2.86
CA GLY A 125 20.57 -17.73 -3.39
C GLY A 125 19.21 -18.44 -3.56
N ILE A 126 18.11 -17.67 -3.56
CA ILE A 126 16.75 -18.20 -3.65
C ILE A 126 16.24 -17.96 -5.07
N ASP A 127 15.89 -19.04 -5.80
CA ASP A 127 15.18 -18.91 -7.07
C ASP A 127 13.69 -18.62 -6.81
N PRO A 128 13.17 -17.46 -7.28
CA PRO A 128 11.81 -17.02 -6.97
C PRO A 128 10.73 -17.98 -7.47
N ILE A 129 10.94 -18.61 -8.63
CA ILE A 129 9.95 -19.49 -9.26
C ILE A 129 9.85 -20.79 -8.47
N THR A 130 10.98 -21.40 -8.15
CA THR A 130 11.05 -22.64 -7.36
C THR A 130 10.53 -22.40 -5.94
N TRP A 131 10.89 -21.25 -5.34
CA TRP A 131 10.43 -20.89 -3.99
C TRP A 131 8.90 -20.73 -3.95
N LEU A 132 8.29 -20.08 -4.95
CA LEU A 132 6.84 -19.87 -5.00
C LEU A 132 6.06 -21.20 -5.10
N GLN A 133 6.64 -22.24 -5.72
CA GLN A 133 6.02 -23.58 -5.78
C GLN A 133 5.96 -24.25 -4.40
N ARG A 134 6.93 -23.98 -3.53
CA ARG A 134 7.02 -24.51 -2.17
C ARG A 134 7.56 -23.43 -1.22
N PRO A 135 6.73 -22.50 -0.78
CA PRO A 135 7.15 -21.41 0.11
C PRO A 135 7.64 -21.97 1.44
N VAL A 136 8.90 -21.71 1.77
CA VAL A 136 9.52 -22.12 3.04
C VAL A 136 10.24 -20.92 3.61
N PHE A 137 10.06 -20.67 4.90
CA PHE A 137 10.84 -19.68 5.62
C PHE A 137 12.30 -20.08 5.72
N ASN A 138 13.20 -19.14 5.48
CA ASN A 138 14.62 -19.24 5.75
C ASN A 138 15.20 -17.84 6.00
N GLU A 139 16.45 -17.77 6.46
CA GLU A 139 17.12 -16.50 6.76
C GLU A 139 17.27 -15.58 5.53
N GLY A 140 17.39 -16.13 4.33
CA GLY A 140 17.44 -15.34 3.10
C GLY A 140 16.14 -14.59 2.85
N VAL A 141 14.99 -15.27 3.00
CA VAL A 141 13.68 -14.64 2.92
C VAL A 141 13.53 -13.58 4.02
N ALA A 142 13.97 -13.86 5.25
CA ALA A 142 13.92 -12.89 6.34
C ALA A 142 14.69 -11.61 6.00
N ARG A 143 15.90 -11.72 5.43
CA ARG A 143 16.69 -10.55 5.00
C ARG A 143 16.00 -9.75 3.88
N VAL A 144 15.36 -10.42 2.93
CA VAL A 144 14.59 -9.73 1.89
C VAL A 144 13.40 -8.97 2.47
N VAL A 145 12.67 -9.58 3.40
CA VAL A 145 11.55 -8.93 4.12
C VAL A 145 12.05 -7.74 4.92
N GLU A 146 13.18 -7.87 5.64
CA GLU A 146 13.77 -6.76 6.40
C GLU A 146 14.17 -5.59 5.50
N ARG A 147 14.83 -5.84 4.37
CA ARG A 147 15.17 -4.80 3.39
C ARG A 147 13.92 -4.08 2.85
N LEU A 148 12.82 -4.82 2.64
CA LEU A 148 11.56 -4.23 2.20
C LEU A 148 10.94 -3.33 3.28
N LEU A 149 11.05 -3.72 4.55
CA LEU A 149 10.62 -2.89 5.68
C LEU A 149 11.49 -1.64 5.84
N ASP A 150 12.80 -1.72 5.59
CA ASP A 150 13.68 -0.55 5.61
C ASP A 150 13.28 0.47 4.54
N GLU A 151 12.88 -0.01 3.36
CA GLU A 151 12.36 0.84 2.30
C GLU A 151 11.02 1.49 2.69
N ALA A 152 10.12 0.72 3.30
CA ALA A 152 8.87 1.26 3.84
C ALA A 152 9.12 2.34 4.91
N ASP A 153 10.08 2.12 5.82
CA ASP A 153 10.43 3.07 6.88
C ASP A 153 10.95 4.41 6.31
N ARG A 154 11.78 4.37 5.26
CA ARG A 154 12.24 5.59 4.57
C ARG A 154 11.07 6.37 3.99
N LEU A 155 10.11 5.68 3.38
CA LEU A 155 8.90 6.31 2.85
C LEU A 155 8.01 6.88 3.95
N TYR A 156 7.82 6.17 5.09
CA TYR A 156 7.09 6.69 6.25
C TYR A 156 7.73 7.96 6.81
N GLN A 157 9.06 8.03 6.89
CA GLN A 157 9.76 9.23 7.34
C GLN A 157 9.51 10.41 6.40
N ARG A 158 9.64 10.21 5.09
CA ARG A 158 9.39 11.26 4.09
C ARG A 158 7.94 11.70 4.07
N ALA A 159 7.00 10.75 4.13
CA ALA A 159 5.57 11.02 4.13
C ALA A 159 5.10 11.84 5.35
N SER A 160 5.78 11.70 6.50
CA SER A 160 5.41 12.40 7.73
C SER A 160 5.38 13.92 7.57
N ALA A 161 6.24 14.49 6.72
CA ALA A 161 6.25 15.93 6.45
C ALA A 161 4.95 16.42 5.79
N GLY A 162 4.26 15.56 5.03
CA GLY A 162 2.99 15.91 4.37
C GLY A 162 1.79 15.97 5.31
N ILE A 163 1.86 15.32 6.49
CA ILE A 163 0.74 15.33 7.45
C ILE A 163 0.44 16.74 7.95
N ALA A 164 1.47 17.57 8.10
CA ALA A 164 1.32 18.96 8.53
C ALA A 164 0.56 19.85 7.52
N GLU A 165 0.51 19.46 6.26
CA GLU A 165 -0.23 20.16 5.19
C GLU A 165 -1.72 19.78 5.13
N LEU A 166 -2.13 18.70 5.80
CA LEU A 166 -3.52 18.26 5.85
C LEU A 166 -4.36 19.19 6.75
N PRO A 167 -5.70 19.24 6.56
CA PRO A 167 -6.61 19.89 7.50
C PRO A 167 -6.44 19.33 8.91
N LYS A 168 -6.56 20.19 9.92
CA LYS A 168 -6.27 19.83 11.33
C LYS A 168 -7.09 18.65 11.83
N ASP A 169 -8.34 18.55 11.41
CA ASP A 169 -9.28 17.47 11.75
C ASP A 169 -8.93 16.11 11.12
N CYS A 170 -8.13 16.11 10.04
CA CYS A 170 -7.68 14.88 9.37
C CYS A 170 -6.32 14.36 9.89
N ARG A 171 -5.48 15.23 10.45
CA ARG A 171 -4.06 14.92 10.79
C ARG A 171 -3.94 13.74 11.74
N ALA A 172 -4.71 13.75 12.82
CA ALA A 172 -4.65 12.69 13.84
C ALA A 172 -5.01 11.32 13.27
N ALA A 173 -6.02 11.24 12.40
CA ALA A 173 -6.41 9.99 11.76
C ALA A 173 -5.33 9.44 10.81
N ILE A 174 -4.73 10.30 9.99
CA ILE A 174 -3.66 9.90 9.08
C ILE A 174 -2.39 9.53 9.84
N LEU A 175 -2.05 10.27 10.89
CA LEU A 175 -0.93 9.93 11.77
C LEU A 175 -1.14 8.58 12.47
N ALA A 176 -2.36 8.33 13.00
CA ALA A 176 -2.70 7.04 13.60
C ALA A 176 -2.55 5.89 12.60
N ALA A 177 -3.05 6.04 11.38
CA ALA A 177 -2.89 5.05 10.32
C ALA A 177 -1.41 4.77 10.03
N ARG A 178 -0.61 5.83 9.86
CA ARG A 178 0.85 5.69 9.66
C ARG A 178 1.53 4.94 10.80
N LEU A 179 1.24 5.31 12.07
CA LEU A 179 1.84 4.67 13.24
C LEU A 179 1.46 3.18 13.34
N ILE A 180 0.19 2.85 13.11
CA ILE A 180 -0.31 1.47 13.17
C ILE A 180 0.36 0.63 12.07
N TYR A 181 0.49 1.14 10.86
CA TYR A 181 1.14 0.41 9.77
C TYR A 181 2.65 0.25 9.98
N ALA A 182 3.35 1.27 10.44
CA ALA A 182 4.77 1.15 10.82
C ALA A 182 4.97 0.13 11.94
N GLU A 183 4.03 0.05 12.91
CA GLU A 183 4.10 -0.95 13.99
C GLU A 183 3.98 -2.39 13.47
N ILE A 184 3.28 -2.65 12.35
CA ILE A 184 3.30 -3.97 11.72
C ILE A 184 4.73 -4.37 11.36
N GLY A 185 5.51 -3.47 10.78
CA GLY A 185 6.93 -3.70 10.47
C GLY A 185 7.78 -3.99 11.71
N HIS A 186 7.55 -3.24 12.80
CA HIS A 186 8.22 -3.51 14.08
C HIS A 186 7.86 -4.88 14.64
N GLN A 187 6.60 -5.31 14.55
CA GLN A 187 6.18 -6.66 14.97
C GLN A 187 6.86 -7.75 14.14
N LEU A 188 6.94 -7.55 12.81
CA LEU A 188 7.63 -8.49 11.92
C LEU A 188 9.10 -8.67 12.32
N ARG A 189 9.82 -7.58 12.59
CA ARG A 189 11.21 -7.63 13.04
C ARG A 189 11.36 -8.37 14.38
N ARG A 190 10.43 -8.15 15.33
CA ARG A 190 10.40 -8.90 16.61
C ARG A 190 10.20 -10.41 16.43
N HIS A 191 9.57 -10.83 15.33
CA HIS A 191 9.39 -12.23 14.94
C HIS A 191 10.38 -12.68 13.87
N ALA A 192 11.61 -12.10 13.85
CA ALA A 192 12.67 -12.42 12.91
C ALA A 192 12.22 -12.35 11.44
N CYS A 193 11.33 -11.44 11.11
CA CYS A 193 10.75 -11.26 9.77
C CYS A 193 10.12 -12.53 9.17
N ASN A 194 9.67 -13.48 10.02
CA ASN A 194 8.98 -14.69 9.56
C ASN A 194 7.50 -14.39 9.22
N SER A 195 7.25 -13.92 8.02
CA SER A 195 5.90 -13.73 7.48
C SER A 195 5.46 -14.84 6.52
N VAL A 196 6.25 -15.92 6.41
CA VAL A 196 5.87 -17.10 5.64
C VAL A 196 4.97 -18.02 6.46
N ASP A 197 5.35 -18.30 7.71
CA ASP A 197 4.66 -19.25 8.59
C ASP A 197 3.59 -18.59 9.44
N GLN A 198 3.73 -17.29 9.74
CA GLN A 198 2.82 -16.56 10.61
C GLN A 198 2.59 -15.12 10.13
N ARG A 199 1.36 -14.64 10.30
CA ARG A 199 0.98 -13.27 9.98
C ARG A 199 1.07 -12.38 11.22
N SER A 200 1.86 -11.31 11.15
CA SER A 200 1.96 -10.33 12.25
C SER A 200 0.73 -9.43 12.31
N VAL A 201 0.17 -9.28 13.51
CA VAL A 201 -1.02 -8.47 13.76
C VAL A 201 -0.78 -7.55 14.95
N VAL A 202 -1.04 -6.26 14.77
CA VAL A 202 -1.02 -5.28 15.87
C VAL A 202 -2.24 -5.50 16.76
N SER A 203 -2.04 -5.72 18.06
CA SER A 203 -3.13 -5.96 19.00
C SER A 203 -4.07 -4.75 19.14
N ALA A 204 -5.33 -4.99 19.51
CA ALA A 204 -6.30 -3.92 19.70
C ALA A 204 -5.83 -2.90 20.76
N ALA A 205 -5.23 -3.36 21.85
CA ALA A 205 -4.68 -2.49 22.89
C ALA A 205 -3.58 -1.57 22.37
N LEU A 206 -2.67 -2.10 21.54
CA LEU A 206 -1.59 -1.31 20.94
C LEU A 206 -2.13 -0.34 19.89
N LYS A 207 -3.13 -0.72 19.09
CA LYS A 207 -3.79 0.20 18.16
C LYS A 207 -4.40 1.38 18.91
N LEU A 208 -5.11 1.15 20.02
CA LEU A 208 -5.70 2.20 20.85
C LEU A 208 -4.62 3.13 21.44
N ALA A 209 -3.49 2.58 21.90
CA ALA A 209 -2.37 3.38 22.39
C ALA A 209 -1.78 4.29 21.29
N LEU A 210 -1.59 3.77 20.07
CA LEU A 210 -1.08 4.54 18.92
C LEU A 210 -2.08 5.62 18.46
N ILE A 211 -3.39 5.34 18.51
CA ILE A 211 -4.43 6.34 18.27
C ILE A 211 -4.36 7.43 19.33
N GLY A 212 -4.21 7.09 20.61
CA GLY A 212 -4.02 8.07 21.67
C GLY A 212 -2.78 8.95 21.45
N GLN A 213 -1.67 8.37 21.04
CA GLN A 213 -0.44 9.09 20.71
C GLN A 213 -0.64 10.10 19.56
N SER A 214 -1.43 9.75 18.54
CA SER A 214 -1.67 10.63 17.39
C SER A 214 -2.50 11.88 17.70
N GLN A 215 -3.20 11.91 18.84
CA GLN A 215 -3.98 13.08 19.28
C GLN A 215 -3.13 14.15 19.96
N ILE A 216 -1.92 13.79 20.39
CA ILE A 216 -1.03 14.68 21.19
C ILE A 216 0.00 15.40 20.29
N GLN A 217 0.21 14.91 19.08
CA GLN A 217 1.14 15.46 18.09
C GLN A 217 0.40 16.35 17.07
#